data_609c90d1853d01c941e6a20281d514b7
#
_entry.id   609c90d1853d01c941e6a20281d514b7
#
_cell.length_a   1.000
_cell.length_b   1.000
_cell.length_c   1.000
_cell.angle_alpha   90.00
_cell.angle_beta   90.00
_cell.angle_gamma   90.00
#
_symmetry.space_group_name_H-M   'P 1'
#
loop_
_entity.id
_entity.type
_entity.pdbx_description
1 polymer ?
#
loop_
_entity_poly.entity_id
_entity_poly.type
_entity_poly.pdbx_seq_one_letter_code
_entity_poly.pdbx_strand_id
1 'polypeptide(L)'
;MMTNDAAKTAFVTGAAQGIGLATAVRLARDGFEVVAMDLSRAPLLAAVELLRTQGLNVRAAVTDVCDRASVVQALDSAASVDVMVCAAGIYNDAALLDLTEDAFRRMLEVNVIGTFIPAQEAARRMKTGGRIVTISSRGALGGTRFAHYVASKAAVIGLTRAMAMELRPLQIAVNSVAPGFTDTPMTRSAPAEMFAAWEGLEPSGKAATPDQIAHSIAFLASPQTSFITGQTLFVDGGKSLGGLSI
;
A
#
# COMPACT_ATOMS: atom_id res chain seq x y z
N MET A 1 -27.77 -24.52 -3.85
CA MET A 1 -28.03 -23.24 -4.49
C MET A 1 -26.69 -22.52 -4.60
N MET A 2 -26.10 -22.45 -5.79
CA MET A 2 -24.94 -21.63 -6.04
C MET A 2 -25.42 -20.18 -6.00
N THR A 3 -25.11 -19.45 -4.93
CA THR A 3 -25.26 -18.00 -4.91
C THR A 3 -24.30 -17.48 -5.97
N ASN A 4 -24.85 -16.85 -7.01
CA ASN A 4 -24.10 -16.11 -8.00
C ASN A 4 -23.57 -14.84 -7.31
N ASP A 5 -22.59 -15.03 -6.40
CA ASP A 5 -21.92 -13.92 -5.72
C ASP A 5 -21.07 -13.21 -6.77
N ALA A 6 -21.47 -12.01 -7.16
CA ALA A 6 -20.67 -11.19 -8.06
C ALA A 6 -19.24 -11.08 -7.49
N ALA A 7 -18.25 -11.20 -8.35
CA ALA A 7 -16.85 -11.12 -7.94
C ALA A 7 -16.63 -9.81 -7.17
N LYS A 8 -16.01 -9.90 -5.98
CA LYS A 8 -15.65 -8.72 -5.17
C LYS A 8 -14.60 -7.90 -5.87
N THR A 9 -14.68 -6.60 -5.75
CA THR A 9 -13.74 -5.68 -6.40
C THR A 9 -12.73 -5.12 -5.39
N ALA A 10 -11.46 -5.23 -5.77
CA ALA A 10 -10.34 -4.66 -5.03
C ALA A 10 -9.68 -3.53 -5.84
N PHE A 11 -9.42 -2.41 -5.18
CA PHE A 11 -8.69 -1.27 -5.73
C PHE A 11 -7.31 -1.20 -5.08
N VAL A 12 -6.26 -1.04 -5.90
CA VAL A 12 -4.87 -0.98 -5.42
C VAL A 12 -4.19 0.23 -6.03
N THR A 13 -3.78 1.19 -5.22
CA THR A 13 -2.99 2.34 -5.69
C THR A 13 -1.49 2.01 -5.73
N GLY A 14 -0.72 2.71 -6.58
CA GLY A 14 0.71 2.41 -6.79
C GLY A 14 0.93 1.05 -7.45
N ALA A 15 -0.01 0.60 -8.29
CA ALA A 15 -0.06 -0.76 -8.81
C ALA A 15 0.73 -0.97 -10.10
N ALA A 16 1.45 0.03 -10.62
CA ALA A 16 2.30 -0.14 -11.79
C ALA A 16 3.57 -0.97 -11.51
N GLN A 17 4.00 -1.07 -10.25
CA GLN A 17 5.24 -1.75 -9.87
C GLN A 17 5.29 -2.11 -8.37
N GLY A 18 6.34 -2.83 -7.95
CA GLY A 18 6.68 -3.09 -6.55
C GLY A 18 5.56 -3.75 -5.75
N ILE A 19 5.37 -3.28 -4.51
CA ILE A 19 4.38 -3.86 -3.57
C ILE A 19 2.95 -3.74 -4.11
N GLY A 20 2.59 -2.61 -4.73
CA GLY A 20 1.25 -2.41 -5.29
C GLY A 20 0.95 -3.40 -6.42
N LEU A 21 1.88 -3.62 -7.35
CA LEU A 21 1.72 -4.60 -8.43
C LEU A 21 1.62 -6.03 -7.87
N ALA A 22 2.51 -6.42 -6.97
CA ALA A 22 2.47 -7.73 -6.33
C ALA A 22 1.13 -7.97 -5.58
N THR A 23 0.61 -6.91 -4.95
CA THR A 23 -0.70 -6.95 -4.28
C THR A 23 -1.84 -7.13 -5.28
N ALA A 24 -1.81 -6.41 -6.41
CA ALA A 24 -2.80 -6.57 -7.47
C ALA A 24 -2.81 -7.99 -8.03
N VAL A 25 -1.62 -8.57 -8.28
CA VAL A 25 -1.47 -9.98 -8.70
C VAL A 25 -2.06 -10.94 -7.67
N ARG A 26 -1.72 -10.74 -6.40
CA ARG A 26 -2.17 -11.61 -5.33
C ARG A 26 -3.69 -11.59 -5.17
N LEU A 27 -4.31 -10.41 -5.12
CA LEU A 27 -5.76 -10.28 -4.98
C LEU A 27 -6.50 -10.82 -6.20
N ALA A 28 -5.97 -10.65 -7.42
CA ALA A 28 -6.56 -11.24 -8.61
C ALA A 28 -6.50 -12.78 -8.58
N ARG A 29 -5.41 -13.38 -8.09
CA ARG A 29 -5.31 -14.83 -7.85
C ARG A 29 -6.24 -15.32 -6.75
N ASP A 30 -6.55 -14.49 -5.78
CA ASP A 30 -7.52 -14.78 -4.71
C ASP A 30 -8.98 -14.60 -5.16
N GLY A 31 -9.21 -14.29 -6.47
CA GLY A 31 -10.53 -14.24 -7.10
C GLY A 31 -11.20 -12.86 -7.12
N PHE A 32 -10.51 -11.79 -6.76
CA PHE A 32 -11.03 -10.43 -6.91
C PHE A 32 -10.96 -9.95 -8.36
N GLU A 33 -11.95 -9.15 -8.78
CA GLU A 33 -11.73 -8.18 -9.85
C GLU A 33 -10.82 -7.08 -9.30
N VAL A 34 -9.69 -6.79 -9.95
CA VAL A 34 -8.74 -5.80 -9.45
C VAL A 34 -8.70 -4.57 -10.36
N VAL A 35 -8.89 -3.41 -9.77
CA VAL A 35 -8.62 -2.11 -10.41
C VAL A 35 -7.24 -1.64 -9.96
N ALA A 36 -6.26 -1.80 -10.83
CA ALA A 36 -4.90 -1.33 -10.64
C ALA A 36 -4.83 0.17 -10.94
N MET A 37 -4.48 0.98 -9.94
CA MET A 37 -4.44 2.44 -9.99
C MET A 37 -3.00 2.93 -9.90
N ASP A 38 -2.57 3.80 -10.80
CA ASP A 38 -1.25 4.44 -10.75
C ASP A 38 -1.25 5.73 -11.59
N LEU A 39 -0.37 6.67 -11.23
CA LEU A 39 -0.15 7.89 -12.00
C LEU A 39 0.61 7.59 -13.29
N SER A 40 1.50 6.61 -13.26
CA SER A 40 2.42 6.24 -14.33
C SER A 40 1.72 5.41 -15.42
N ARG A 41 1.10 6.09 -16.39
CA ARG A 41 0.24 5.47 -17.42
C ARG A 41 0.90 4.31 -18.16
N ALA A 42 2.09 4.51 -18.73
CA ALA A 42 2.71 3.49 -19.59
C ALA A 42 3.12 2.23 -18.82
N PRO A 43 3.80 2.30 -17.66
CA PRO A 43 4.10 1.13 -16.84
C PRO A 43 2.83 0.40 -16.35
N LEU A 44 1.80 1.15 -15.95
CA LEU A 44 0.54 0.57 -15.49
C LEU A 44 -0.14 -0.26 -16.59
N LEU A 45 -0.28 0.31 -17.79
CA LEU A 45 -0.92 -0.38 -18.92
C LEU A 45 -0.14 -1.63 -19.31
N ALA A 46 1.19 -1.56 -19.37
CA ALA A 46 2.04 -2.71 -19.69
C ALA A 46 1.91 -3.83 -18.64
N ALA A 47 1.92 -3.48 -17.35
CA ALA A 47 1.74 -4.44 -16.26
C ALA A 47 0.36 -5.11 -16.33
N VAL A 48 -0.71 -4.34 -16.50
CA VAL A 48 -2.08 -4.89 -16.56
C VAL A 48 -2.26 -5.78 -17.79
N GLU A 49 -1.72 -5.41 -18.95
CA GLU A 49 -1.80 -6.25 -20.14
C GLU A 49 -1.10 -7.61 -19.91
N LEU A 50 0.09 -7.59 -19.33
CA LEU A 50 0.79 -8.83 -18.96
C LEU A 50 -0.05 -9.71 -18.02
N LEU A 51 -0.73 -9.13 -17.03
CA LEU A 51 -1.55 -9.87 -16.08
C LEU A 51 -2.79 -10.47 -16.78
N ARG A 52 -3.40 -9.74 -17.72
CA ARG A 52 -4.53 -10.22 -18.50
C ARG A 52 -4.16 -11.40 -19.41
N THR A 53 -2.97 -11.40 -20.01
CA THR A 53 -2.48 -12.55 -20.78
C THR A 53 -2.28 -13.80 -19.91
N GLN A 54 -2.11 -13.63 -18.59
CA GLN A 54 -2.07 -14.73 -17.61
C GLN A 54 -3.45 -15.15 -17.10
N GLY A 55 -4.54 -14.60 -17.66
CA GLY A 55 -5.91 -14.92 -17.26
C GLY A 55 -6.38 -14.23 -15.97
N LEU A 56 -5.64 -13.26 -15.45
CA LEU A 56 -6.02 -12.53 -14.24
C LEU A 56 -7.03 -11.41 -14.56
N ASN A 57 -8.06 -11.26 -13.72
CA ASN A 57 -9.08 -10.22 -13.88
C ASN A 57 -8.58 -8.90 -13.31
N VAL A 58 -7.77 -8.19 -14.08
CA VAL A 58 -7.18 -6.91 -13.70
C VAL A 58 -7.46 -5.86 -14.78
N ARG A 59 -7.82 -4.64 -14.36
CA ARG A 59 -7.97 -3.50 -15.26
C ARG A 59 -7.21 -2.29 -14.72
N ALA A 60 -6.77 -1.43 -15.63
CA ALA A 60 -6.01 -0.23 -15.30
C ALA A 60 -6.94 0.98 -15.11
N ALA A 61 -6.62 1.81 -14.12
CA ALA A 61 -7.16 3.15 -13.97
C ALA A 61 -6.01 4.13 -13.70
N VAL A 62 -5.69 4.97 -14.69
CA VAL A 62 -4.66 6.01 -14.50
C VAL A 62 -5.19 7.04 -13.52
N THR A 63 -4.54 7.17 -12.36
CA THR A 63 -5.08 7.90 -11.22
C THR A 63 -4.00 8.65 -10.47
N ASP A 64 -4.21 9.95 -10.26
CA ASP A 64 -3.47 10.71 -9.27
C ASP A 64 -4.18 10.58 -7.91
N VAL A 65 -3.52 9.96 -6.94
CA VAL A 65 -4.08 9.76 -5.59
C VAL A 65 -4.25 11.04 -4.79
N CYS A 66 -3.58 12.13 -5.20
CA CYS A 66 -3.70 13.46 -4.62
C CYS A 66 -4.86 14.26 -5.25
N ASP A 67 -5.38 13.83 -6.40
CA ASP A 67 -6.55 14.43 -7.04
C ASP A 67 -7.81 13.61 -6.73
N ARG A 68 -8.69 14.21 -5.93
CA ARG A 68 -9.97 13.58 -5.53
C ARG A 68 -10.84 13.20 -6.72
N ALA A 69 -10.91 14.04 -7.75
CA ALA A 69 -11.74 13.76 -8.91
C ALA A 69 -11.22 12.54 -9.69
N SER A 70 -9.90 12.42 -9.83
CA SER A 70 -9.25 11.26 -10.42
C SER A 70 -9.54 9.97 -9.64
N VAL A 71 -9.48 10.02 -8.30
CA VAL A 71 -9.80 8.88 -7.44
C VAL A 71 -11.28 8.48 -7.55
N VAL A 72 -12.20 9.45 -7.49
CA VAL A 72 -13.64 9.22 -7.65
C VAL A 72 -13.93 8.53 -8.98
N GLN A 73 -13.38 9.03 -10.08
CA GLN A 73 -13.54 8.43 -11.40
C GLN A 73 -13.06 6.96 -11.44
N ALA A 74 -11.92 6.67 -10.81
CA ALA A 74 -11.41 5.31 -10.75
C ALA A 74 -12.35 4.38 -9.94
N LEU A 75 -12.85 4.82 -8.79
CA LEU A 75 -13.75 4.03 -7.95
C LEU A 75 -15.13 3.82 -8.61
N ASP A 76 -15.67 4.82 -9.28
CA ASP A 76 -16.95 4.75 -9.98
C ASP A 76 -16.91 3.87 -11.25
N SER A 77 -15.73 3.42 -11.66
CA SER A 77 -15.56 2.49 -12.78
C SER A 77 -15.94 1.05 -12.47
N ALA A 78 -16.23 0.69 -11.21
CA ALA A 78 -16.66 -0.65 -10.79
C ALA A 78 -18.03 -0.63 -10.10
N ALA A 79 -18.68 -1.79 -10.09
CA ALA A 79 -20.00 -1.96 -9.49
C ALA A 79 -19.98 -1.95 -7.95
N SER A 80 -18.85 -2.32 -7.34
CA SER A 80 -18.65 -2.34 -5.88
C SER A 80 -17.24 -1.93 -5.51
N VAL A 81 -17.08 -1.53 -4.24
CA VAL A 81 -15.79 -1.31 -3.60
C VAL A 81 -15.76 -2.18 -2.35
N ASP A 82 -15.07 -3.32 -2.43
CA ASP A 82 -14.99 -4.28 -1.32
C ASP A 82 -13.65 -4.17 -0.57
N VAL A 83 -12.57 -3.93 -1.32
CA VAL A 83 -11.22 -3.77 -0.78
C VAL A 83 -10.57 -2.52 -1.37
N MET A 84 -9.93 -1.71 -0.52
CA MET A 84 -9.07 -0.60 -0.91
C MET A 84 -7.68 -0.78 -0.32
N VAL A 85 -6.66 -0.88 -1.18
CA VAL A 85 -5.25 -0.92 -0.76
C VAL A 85 -4.57 0.36 -1.18
N CYS A 86 -4.15 1.17 -0.20
CA CYS A 86 -3.45 2.43 -0.42
C CYS A 86 -1.94 2.19 -0.41
N ALA A 87 -1.37 1.74 -1.55
CA ALA A 87 0.05 1.41 -1.68
C ALA A 87 0.88 2.44 -2.47
N ALA A 88 0.25 3.48 -3.00
CA ALA A 88 0.98 4.60 -3.61
C ALA A 88 1.82 5.33 -2.56
N GLY A 89 3.02 5.71 -2.95
CA GLY A 89 3.92 6.47 -2.09
C GLY A 89 5.25 6.77 -2.76
N ILE A 90 5.96 7.72 -2.20
CA ILE A 90 7.29 8.14 -2.63
C ILE A 90 8.29 8.04 -1.47
N TYR A 91 9.55 7.97 -1.82
CA TYR A 91 10.69 8.04 -0.92
C TYR A 91 11.78 8.88 -1.57
N ASN A 92 12.44 9.70 -0.80
CA ASN A 92 13.73 10.27 -1.14
C ASN A 92 14.59 10.45 0.12
N ASP A 93 15.89 10.56 -0.09
CA ASP A 93 16.91 10.70 0.93
C ASP A 93 17.39 12.16 0.98
N ALA A 94 17.37 12.76 2.17
CA ALA A 94 17.93 14.07 2.46
C ALA A 94 18.36 14.16 3.92
N ALA A 95 19.54 14.72 4.19
CA ALA A 95 19.95 15.03 5.55
C ALA A 95 18.99 16.06 6.18
N LEU A 96 18.74 15.95 7.47
CA LEU A 96 17.76 16.82 8.16
C LEU A 96 18.04 18.31 7.93
N LEU A 97 19.32 18.71 7.96
CA LEU A 97 19.72 20.12 7.80
C LEU A 97 19.62 20.63 6.35
N ASP A 98 19.55 19.72 5.37
CA ASP A 98 19.43 20.05 3.94
C ASP A 98 17.98 19.84 3.43
N LEU A 99 17.10 19.33 4.29
CA LEU A 99 15.72 19.03 3.92
C LEU A 99 14.90 20.32 3.79
N THR A 100 14.38 20.56 2.57
CA THR A 100 13.54 21.73 2.31
C THR A 100 12.09 21.52 2.74
N GLU A 101 11.39 22.63 3.04
CA GLU A 101 9.95 22.58 3.34
C GLU A 101 9.14 22.00 2.17
N ASP A 102 9.50 22.30 0.93
CA ASP A 102 8.79 21.80 -0.27
C ASP A 102 8.94 20.28 -0.40
N ALA A 103 10.14 19.73 -0.16
CA ALA A 103 10.36 18.29 -0.14
C ALA A 103 9.54 17.62 0.99
N PHE A 104 9.47 18.29 2.15
CA PHE A 104 8.66 17.81 3.27
C PHE A 104 7.17 17.82 2.92
N ARG A 105 6.65 18.93 2.40
CA ARG A 105 5.25 19.07 1.97
C ARG A 105 4.89 18.02 0.91
N ARG A 106 5.74 17.85 -0.11
CA ARG A 106 5.53 16.88 -1.18
C ARG A 106 5.45 15.44 -0.64
N MET A 107 6.29 15.10 0.33
CA MET A 107 6.27 13.78 0.98
C MET A 107 4.94 13.53 1.71
N LEU A 108 4.46 14.52 2.46
CA LEU A 108 3.16 14.42 3.15
C LEU A 108 2.00 14.39 2.15
N GLU A 109 2.06 15.19 1.10
CA GLU A 109 1.02 15.23 0.08
C GLU A 109 0.80 13.85 -0.54
N VAL A 110 1.87 13.22 -1.01
CA VAL A 110 1.72 11.91 -1.65
C VAL A 110 1.45 10.79 -0.64
N ASN A 111 2.23 10.72 0.45
CA ASN A 111 2.17 9.55 1.34
C ASN A 111 0.99 9.61 2.32
N VAL A 112 0.51 10.80 2.69
CA VAL A 112 -0.56 10.97 3.68
C VAL A 112 -1.87 11.35 2.99
N ILE A 113 -1.89 12.46 2.24
CA ILE A 113 -3.11 12.89 1.55
C ILE A 113 -3.47 11.88 0.45
N GLY A 114 -2.48 11.37 -0.30
CA GLY A 114 -2.68 10.30 -1.29
C GLY A 114 -3.04 8.93 -0.71
N THR A 115 -2.95 8.74 0.62
CA THR A 115 -3.55 7.60 1.34
C THR A 115 -4.98 7.94 1.81
N PHE A 116 -5.16 9.15 2.34
CA PHE A 116 -6.44 9.60 2.90
C PHE A 116 -7.55 9.68 1.86
N ILE A 117 -7.30 10.32 0.70
CA ILE A 117 -8.34 10.51 -0.32
C ILE A 117 -8.90 9.17 -0.82
N PRO A 118 -8.07 8.20 -1.30
CA PRO A 118 -8.60 6.91 -1.75
C PRO A 118 -9.31 6.13 -0.64
N ALA A 119 -8.78 6.13 0.59
CA ALA A 119 -9.40 5.45 1.71
C ALA A 119 -10.77 6.04 2.06
N GLN A 120 -10.90 7.37 2.09
CA GLN A 120 -12.13 8.07 2.39
C GLN A 120 -13.18 7.84 1.29
N GLU A 121 -12.81 7.98 0.02
CA GLU A 121 -13.73 7.78 -1.10
C GLU A 121 -14.18 6.32 -1.24
N ALA A 122 -13.28 5.37 -0.95
CA ALA A 122 -13.64 3.95 -0.87
C ALA A 122 -14.63 3.70 0.27
N ALA A 123 -14.37 4.22 1.47
CA ALA A 123 -15.27 4.05 2.62
C ALA A 123 -16.70 4.58 2.36
N ARG A 124 -16.84 5.67 1.61
CA ARG A 124 -18.16 6.20 1.20
C ARG A 124 -18.95 5.26 0.31
N ARG A 125 -18.28 4.36 -0.42
CA ARG A 125 -18.85 3.43 -1.40
C ARG A 125 -18.93 1.99 -0.88
N MET A 126 -18.15 1.68 0.14
CA MET A 126 -18.13 0.35 0.74
C MET A 126 -19.43 0.01 1.43
N LYS A 127 -19.85 -1.23 1.24
CA LYS A 127 -20.91 -1.85 2.05
C LYS A 127 -20.30 -2.46 3.32
N THR A 128 -21.17 -2.93 4.21
CA THR A 128 -20.78 -3.72 5.39
C THR A 128 -19.78 -4.82 5.03
N GLY A 129 -18.70 -4.89 5.76
CA GLY A 129 -17.66 -5.89 5.53
C GLY A 129 -16.52 -5.43 4.64
N GLY A 130 -16.45 -4.14 4.26
CA GLY A 130 -15.33 -3.56 3.50
C GLY A 130 -13.99 -3.65 4.21
N ARG A 131 -12.91 -3.61 3.44
CA ARG A 131 -11.52 -3.67 3.94
C ARG A 131 -10.68 -2.54 3.36
N ILE A 132 -10.00 -1.80 4.22
CA ILE A 132 -9.01 -0.79 3.83
C ILE A 132 -7.66 -1.21 4.40
N VAL A 133 -6.65 -1.34 3.53
CA VAL A 133 -5.28 -1.65 3.94
C VAL A 133 -4.38 -0.51 3.49
N THR A 134 -3.75 0.16 4.44
CA THR A 134 -2.78 1.23 4.18
C THR A 134 -1.35 0.69 4.25
N ILE A 135 -0.42 1.36 3.59
CA ILE A 135 0.99 0.97 3.62
C ILE A 135 1.81 2.03 4.37
N SER A 136 2.20 1.68 5.60
CA SER A 136 3.16 2.42 6.38
C SER A 136 4.60 1.97 6.02
N SER A 137 5.49 1.89 6.98
CA SER A 137 6.86 1.41 6.86
C SER A 137 7.44 1.14 8.24
N ARG A 138 8.40 0.24 8.36
CA ARG A 138 9.26 0.17 9.54
C ARG A 138 9.95 1.53 9.80
N GLY A 139 10.21 2.28 8.74
CA GLY A 139 10.73 3.65 8.83
C GLY A 139 9.88 4.59 9.69
N ALA A 140 8.59 4.30 9.94
CA ALA A 140 7.75 5.07 10.88
C ALA A 140 8.29 5.10 12.32
N LEU A 141 9.13 4.13 12.69
CA LEU A 141 9.79 4.05 14.00
C LEU A 141 11.05 4.90 14.12
N GLY A 142 11.48 5.52 13.02
CA GLY A 142 12.67 6.36 12.96
C GLY A 142 13.70 5.90 11.95
N GLY A 143 14.66 6.75 11.70
CA GLY A 143 15.78 6.52 10.79
C GLY A 143 16.47 7.82 10.44
N THR A 144 17.65 7.72 9.82
CA THR A 144 18.47 8.86 9.44
C THR A 144 18.30 9.19 7.96
N ARG A 145 18.41 10.49 7.61
CA ARG A 145 18.38 11.01 6.24
C ARG A 145 17.02 10.91 5.52
N PHE A 146 15.92 10.65 6.21
CA PHE A 146 14.57 10.62 5.63
C PHE A 146 13.49 11.06 6.65
N ALA A 147 13.74 12.15 7.40
CA ALA A 147 12.85 12.60 8.47
C ALA A 147 11.40 12.87 7.99
N HIS A 148 11.23 13.43 6.78
CA HIS A 148 9.92 13.66 6.17
C HIS A 148 9.18 12.35 5.82
N TYR A 149 9.93 11.31 5.39
CA TYR A 149 9.35 9.98 5.16
C TYR A 149 8.93 9.32 6.47
N VAL A 150 9.78 9.39 7.51
CA VAL A 150 9.43 8.92 8.87
C VAL A 150 8.13 9.56 9.33
N ALA A 151 8.04 10.90 9.25
CA ALA A 151 6.84 11.65 9.63
C ALA A 151 5.61 11.20 8.82
N SER A 152 5.75 11.04 7.50
CA SER A 152 4.65 10.61 6.63
C SER A 152 4.14 9.21 6.99
N LYS A 153 5.04 8.26 7.25
CA LYS A 153 4.67 6.86 7.52
C LYS A 153 4.17 6.67 8.96
N ALA A 154 4.63 7.49 9.91
CA ALA A 154 4.05 7.58 11.25
C ALA A 154 2.62 8.18 11.21
N ALA A 155 2.40 9.21 10.39
CA ALA A 155 1.08 9.78 10.17
C ALA A 155 0.08 8.75 9.58
N VAL A 156 0.51 7.87 8.67
CA VAL A 156 -0.33 6.79 8.13
C VAL A 156 -0.78 5.81 9.23
N ILE A 157 0.07 5.51 10.21
CA ILE A 157 -0.31 4.67 11.38
C ILE A 157 -1.41 5.35 12.20
N GLY A 158 -1.24 6.65 12.49
CA GLY A 158 -2.26 7.44 13.21
C GLY A 158 -3.58 7.52 12.45
N LEU A 159 -3.51 7.82 11.14
CA LEU A 159 -4.66 7.88 10.25
C LEU A 159 -5.41 6.54 10.18
N THR A 160 -4.69 5.42 10.09
CA THR A 160 -5.27 4.07 10.11
C THR A 160 -6.11 3.83 11.35
N ARG A 161 -5.60 4.20 12.53
CA ARG A 161 -6.31 4.05 13.81
C ARG A 161 -7.55 4.92 13.88
N ALA A 162 -7.46 6.18 13.45
CA ALA A 162 -8.61 7.10 13.41
C ALA A 162 -9.71 6.56 12.50
N MET A 163 -9.37 6.18 11.26
CA MET A 163 -10.32 5.60 10.32
C MET A 163 -10.95 4.30 10.85
N ALA A 164 -10.17 3.44 11.49
CA ALA A 164 -10.69 2.20 12.08
C ALA A 164 -11.75 2.47 13.17
N MET A 165 -11.54 3.49 13.99
CA MET A 165 -12.51 3.88 15.03
C MET A 165 -13.80 4.46 14.44
N GLU A 166 -13.67 5.34 13.45
CA GLU A 166 -14.81 6.01 12.84
C GLU A 166 -15.64 5.07 11.93
N LEU A 167 -14.99 4.14 11.24
CA LEU A 167 -15.64 3.22 10.29
C LEU A 167 -16.14 1.92 10.92
N ARG A 168 -15.83 1.69 12.20
CA ARG A 168 -16.30 0.49 12.93
C ARG A 168 -17.81 0.31 12.95
N PRO A 169 -18.64 1.37 13.11
CA PRO A 169 -20.11 1.21 13.06
C PRO A 169 -20.61 0.73 11.69
N LEU A 170 -19.84 0.97 10.62
CA LEU A 170 -20.12 0.48 9.27
C LEU A 170 -19.53 -0.93 9.01
N GLN A 171 -18.89 -1.53 10.00
CA GLN A 171 -18.18 -2.82 9.91
C GLN A 171 -17.09 -2.84 8.80
N ILE A 172 -16.48 -1.69 8.55
CA ILE A 172 -15.32 -1.58 7.67
C ILE A 172 -14.06 -1.70 8.53
N ALA A 173 -13.23 -2.70 8.24
CA ALA A 173 -11.96 -2.86 8.94
C ALA A 173 -10.85 -2.08 8.21
N VAL A 174 -10.07 -1.32 8.98
CA VAL A 174 -8.94 -0.53 8.47
C VAL A 174 -7.68 -0.96 9.20
N ASN A 175 -6.69 -1.47 8.46
CA ASN A 175 -5.42 -1.89 9.00
C ASN A 175 -4.25 -1.36 8.16
N SER A 176 -3.05 -1.43 8.71
CA SER A 176 -1.82 -1.03 8.04
C SER A 176 -0.82 -2.18 7.97
N VAL A 177 -0.11 -2.29 6.84
CA VAL A 177 1.13 -3.08 6.75
C VAL A 177 2.30 -2.10 6.81
N ALA A 178 3.32 -2.42 7.60
CA ALA A 178 4.56 -1.66 7.73
C ALA A 178 5.74 -2.52 7.25
N PRO A 179 6.09 -2.47 5.95
CA PRO A 179 7.19 -3.26 5.40
C PRO A 179 8.55 -2.84 5.97
N GLY A 180 9.46 -3.81 6.08
CA GLY A 180 10.90 -3.58 6.16
C GLY A 180 11.51 -3.20 4.80
N PHE A 181 12.82 -3.37 4.68
CA PHE A 181 13.51 -3.17 3.41
C PHE A 181 13.03 -4.19 2.38
N THR A 182 12.45 -3.71 1.28
CA THR A 182 11.81 -4.55 0.25
C THR A 182 12.44 -4.27 -1.10
N ASP A 183 12.74 -5.32 -1.86
CA ASP A 183 13.32 -5.26 -3.20
C ASP A 183 12.26 -4.77 -4.21
N THR A 184 12.28 -3.49 -4.50
CA THR A 184 11.35 -2.81 -5.40
C THR A 184 12.10 -1.88 -6.34
N PRO A 185 11.50 -1.43 -7.45
CA PRO A 185 12.10 -0.39 -8.27
C PRO A 185 12.48 0.88 -7.49
N MET A 186 11.71 1.24 -6.46
CA MET A 186 12.00 2.37 -5.58
C MET A 186 13.33 2.18 -4.82
N THR A 187 13.58 1.02 -4.24
CA THR A 187 14.82 0.74 -3.50
C THR A 187 15.99 0.43 -4.44
N ARG A 188 15.71 -0.14 -5.61
CA ARG A 188 16.70 -0.39 -6.67
C ARG A 188 17.16 0.88 -7.40
N SER A 189 16.49 2.01 -7.24
CA SER A 189 16.97 3.30 -7.76
C SER A 189 18.22 3.83 -7.05
N ALA A 190 18.54 3.29 -5.86
CA ALA A 190 19.79 3.57 -5.16
C ALA A 190 20.99 2.89 -5.86
N PRO A 191 22.21 3.43 -5.69
CA PRO A 191 23.43 2.73 -6.12
C PRO A 191 23.51 1.30 -5.57
N ALA A 192 24.03 0.35 -6.38
CA ALA A 192 24.06 -1.07 -6.02
C ALA A 192 24.77 -1.35 -4.68
N GLU A 193 25.86 -0.62 -4.40
CA GLU A 193 26.57 -0.73 -3.13
C GLU A 193 25.72 -0.30 -1.93
N MET A 194 24.92 0.74 -2.10
CA MET A 194 24.01 1.22 -1.06
C MET A 194 22.86 0.24 -0.85
N PHE A 195 22.30 -0.32 -1.93
CA PHE A 195 21.30 -1.37 -1.84
C PHE A 195 21.83 -2.58 -1.05
N ALA A 196 23.03 -3.06 -1.40
CA ALA A 196 23.67 -4.18 -0.71
C ALA A 196 23.96 -3.87 0.78
N ALA A 197 24.39 -2.65 1.08
CA ALA A 197 24.59 -2.23 2.46
C ALA A 197 23.27 -2.22 3.27
N TRP A 198 22.16 -1.75 2.70
CA TRP A 198 20.85 -1.78 3.34
C TRP A 198 20.33 -3.22 3.51
N GLU A 199 20.54 -4.08 2.50
CA GLU A 199 20.15 -5.47 2.55
C GLU A 199 20.90 -6.22 3.67
N GLY A 200 22.20 -5.96 3.83
CA GLY A 200 23.01 -6.52 4.91
C GLY A 200 22.57 -6.10 6.32
N LEU A 201 21.77 -5.03 6.45
CA LEU A 201 21.20 -4.60 7.72
C LEU A 201 19.89 -5.31 8.07
N GLU A 202 19.34 -6.12 7.16
CA GLU A 202 18.12 -6.89 7.45
C GLU A 202 18.50 -8.14 8.30
N PRO A 203 17.65 -8.56 9.26
CA PRO A 203 17.94 -9.69 10.14
C PRO A 203 18.21 -11.00 9.39
N SER A 204 17.61 -11.16 8.20
CA SER A 204 17.83 -12.31 7.32
C SER A 204 19.01 -12.15 6.36
N GLY A 205 19.68 -10.99 6.34
CA GLY A 205 20.68 -10.62 5.34
C GLY A 205 20.12 -10.43 3.94
N LYS A 206 18.80 -10.33 3.79
CA LYS A 206 18.13 -10.19 2.48
C LYS A 206 16.95 -9.25 2.57
N ALA A 207 16.74 -8.47 1.51
CA ALA A 207 15.53 -7.69 1.33
C ALA A 207 14.30 -8.61 1.21
N ALA A 208 13.16 -8.18 1.72
CA ALA A 208 11.89 -8.85 1.47
C ALA A 208 11.53 -8.74 -0.01
N THR A 209 10.83 -9.75 -0.55
CA THR A 209 10.22 -9.62 -1.88
C THR A 209 8.88 -8.88 -1.80
N PRO A 210 8.45 -8.19 -2.87
CA PRO A 210 7.11 -7.60 -2.93
C PRO A 210 5.99 -8.60 -2.63
N ASP A 211 6.16 -9.87 -3.05
CA ASP A 211 5.17 -10.92 -2.81
C ASP A 211 5.01 -11.24 -1.32
N GLN A 212 6.08 -11.23 -0.53
CA GLN A 212 6.00 -11.45 0.92
C GLN A 212 5.16 -10.36 1.60
N ILE A 213 5.28 -9.12 1.13
CA ILE A 213 4.46 -8.01 1.64
C ILE A 213 3.01 -8.15 1.15
N ALA A 214 2.81 -8.49 -0.13
CA ALA A 214 1.48 -8.70 -0.72
C ALA A 214 0.68 -9.80 -0.02
N HIS A 215 1.33 -10.86 0.47
CA HIS A 215 0.68 -11.90 1.28
C HIS A 215 0.07 -11.34 2.58
N SER A 216 0.79 -10.47 3.26
CA SER A 216 0.31 -9.83 4.49
C SER A 216 -0.83 -8.84 4.21
N ILE A 217 -0.76 -8.12 3.09
CA ILE A 217 -1.83 -7.23 2.63
C ILE A 217 -3.09 -8.04 2.32
N ALA A 218 -2.97 -9.13 1.54
CA ALA A 218 -4.10 -9.99 1.19
C ALA A 218 -4.73 -10.66 2.42
N PHE A 219 -3.92 -11.04 3.42
CA PHE A 219 -4.42 -11.52 4.71
C PHE A 219 -5.33 -10.47 5.37
N LEU A 220 -4.89 -9.22 5.49
CA LEU A 220 -5.70 -8.14 6.09
C LEU A 220 -6.90 -7.74 5.22
N ALA A 221 -6.85 -7.95 3.91
CA ALA A 221 -7.96 -7.73 2.97
C ALA A 221 -9.00 -8.86 2.99
N SER A 222 -8.69 -10.02 3.61
CA SER A 222 -9.57 -11.17 3.69
C SER A 222 -10.81 -10.88 4.53
N PRO A 223 -12.00 -11.41 4.17
CA PRO A 223 -13.20 -11.35 5.01
C PRO A 223 -13.02 -12.11 6.33
N GLN A 224 -12.08 -13.06 6.40
CA GLN A 224 -11.80 -13.86 7.60
C GLN A 224 -11.14 -13.06 8.72
N THR A 225 -10.60 -11.86 8.42
CA THR A 225 -9.96 -10.97 9.40
C THR A 225 -10.88 -9.88 9.93
N SER A 226 -12.19 -10.11 9.93
CA SER A 226 -13.20 -9.11 10.31
C SER A 226 -13.06 -8.55 11.72
N PHE A 227 -12.39 -9.28 12.61
CA PHE A 227 -12.16 -8.84 14.00
C PHE A 227 -10.81 -8.11 14.18
N ILE A 228 -10.03 -7.93 13.11
CA ILE A 228 -8.77 -7.18 13.11
C ILE A 228 -9.03 -5.80 12.52
N THR A 229 -8.92 -4.74 13.33
CA THR A 229 -9.02 -3.36 12.87
C THR A 229 -8.15 -2.42 13.70
N GLY A 230 -7.64 -1.35 13.10
CA GLY A 230 -6.77 -0.35 13.74
C GLY A 230 -5.35 -0.86 14.01
N GLN A 231 -4.97 -2.01 13.46
CA GLN A 231 -3.66 -2.62 13.69
C GLN A 231 -2.65 -2.23 12.63
N THR A 232 -1.38 -2.18 13.02
CA THR A 232 -0.23 -2.07 12.13
C THR A 232 0.59 -3.33 12.24
N LEU A 233 0.65 -4.09 11.16
CA LEU A 233 1.46 -5.30 11.05
C LEU A 233 2.83 -4.96 10.47
N PHE A 234 3.88 -5.06 11.29
CA PHE A 234 5.25 -4.94 10.82
C PHE A 234 5.65 -6.23 10.09
N VAL A 235 6.07 -6.09 8.84
CA VAL A 235 6.52 -7.19 7.96
C VAL A 235 7.96 -6.88 7.57
N ASP A 236 8.87 -7.05 8.52
CA ASP A 236 10.22 -6.53 8.48
C ASP A 236 11.30 -7.53 8.98
N GLY A 237 10.95 -8.82 9.02
CA GLY A 237 11.87 -9.86 9.50
C GLY A 237 12.23 -9.74 10.97
N GLY A 238 11.47 -8.98 11.76
CA GLY A 238 11.76 -8.74 13.18
C GLY A 238 12.69 -7.56 13.44
N LYS A 239 13.11 -6.81 12.43
CA LYS A 239 14.03 -5.67 12.58
C LYS A 239 13.51 -4.59 13.54
N SER A 240 12.21 -4.39 13.61
CA SER A 240 11.58 -3.44 14.55
C SER A 240 11.66 -3.84 16.03
N LEU A 241 11.98 -5.10 16.32
CA LEU A 241 12.06 -5.60 17.69
C LEU A 241 13.40 -5.29 18.37
N GLY A 242 14.33 -4.67 17.65
CA GLY A 242 15.68 -4.40 18.11
C GLY A 242 16.67 -5.51 17.70
N GLY A 243 17.86 -5.11 17.31
CA GLY A 243 18.89 -6.04 16.88
C GLY A 243 19.52 -6.77 18.06
N LEU A 244 19.33 -8.06 18.14
CA LEU A 244 20.31 -8.92 18.80
C LEU A 244 21.31 -9.32 17.73
N SER A 245 22.50 -8.70 17.73
CA SER A 245 23.66 -9.35 17.18
C SER A 245 23.93 -10.55 18.09
N ILE A 246 23.53 -11.72 17.66
CA ILE A 246 23.94 -12.97 18.30
C ILE A 246 25.33 -13.33 17.77
#